data_b64e0a9fc68854aafc48235cf9c423fb
#
_entry.id   b64e0a9fc68854aafc48235cf9c423fb
#
_cell.length_a   1.000
_cell.length_b   1.000
_cell.length_c   1.000
_cell.angle_alpha   90.00
_cell.angle_beta   90.00
_cell.angle_gamma   90.00
#
_symmetry.space_group_name_H-M   'P 1'
#
loop_
_entity.id
_entity.type
_entity.pdbx_description
1 polymer ?
#
loop_
_entity_poly.entity_id
_entity_poly.type
_entity_poly.pdbx_seq_one_letter_code
_entity_poly.pdbx_strand_id
1 'polypeptide(L)'
;MTEAQVKNAVEKFEALIRAQSDRSDKIKAQGDFIDFKSLDKIIIGVCGGDGIGPVITKESARVLEYLLDDKVKAGKIEFKVIAGLTIENRVKANKAIPDDVLEELKSCHVILKGPTTTPQAGDPWPNIESANVAMRKALDLFANLRPVKVPEQGIDWTFFRENTEGAYAVGSMGVNVTDDLALDFVVTTSEGCDRIARLAYDYARRNNKGRVSIITKANVIKTTDGKFLNLCKKVGEEYPDIVTDEWYIDITTAKLIDEKRRRDFKVFILPNLYGDIITDEAAEFQGGVGTAGSANIGKRYAMFEAIHGSAPRMVREGRAQYADPCSMLRASVMLLSHIGEQEKADLLERALDICMYEDKKLKITGREDGCTCSEFGDYVMETVRKISE
;
A
#
# COMPACT_ATOMS: atom_id res chain seq x y z
N MET A 1 4.34 -1.23 41.59
CA MET A 1 4.38 -2.40 40.67
C MET A 1 4.49 -3.65 41.49
N THR A 2 3.61 -4.63 41.28
CA THR A 2 3.59 -5.91 42.01
C THR A 2 4.32 -6.99 41.20
N GLU A 3 4.76 -8.07 41.90
CA GLU A 3 5.35 -9.24 41.21
C GLU A 3 4.38 -9.89 40.20
N ALA A 4 3.08 -9.87 40.49
CA ALA A 4 2.05 -10.38 39.59
C ALA A 4 1.98 -9.56 38.27
N GLN A 5 2.10 -8.24 38.35
CA GLN A 5 2.13 -7.38 37.18
C GLN A 5 3.36 -7.63 36.30
N VAL A 6 4.53 -7.79 36.92
CA VAL A 6 5.78 -8.14 36.21
C VAL A 6 5.63 -9.52 35.55
N LYS A 7 5.13 -10.51 36.27
CA LYS A 7 4.91 -11.87 35.73
C LYS A 7 3.98 -11.87 34.52
N ASN A 8 2.84 -11.18 34.59
CA ASN A 8 1.92 -11.05 33.46
C ASN A 8 2.59 -10.39 32.24
N ALA A 9 3.41 -9.36 32.43
CA ALA A 9 4.16 -8.70 31.35
C ALA A 9 5.17 -9.66 30.69
N VAL A 10 5.88 -10.47 31.50
CA VAL A 10 6.84 -11.46 31.00
C VAL A 10 6.12 -12.57 30.20
N GLU A 11 4.98 -13.06 30.69
CA GLU A 11 4.17 -14.09 29.98
C GLU A 11 3.69 -13.57 28.62
N LYS A 12 3.23 -12.31 28.52
CA LYS A 12 2.84 -11.69 27.25
C LYS A 12 4.04 -11.52 26.32
N PHE A 13 5.20 -11.12 26.83
CA PHE A 13 6.43 -10.99 26.04
C PHE A 13 6.90 -12.36 25.50
N GLU A 14 6.85 -13.41 26.30
CA GLU A 14 7.16 -14.79 25.87
C GLU A 14 6.22 -15.22 24.74
N ALA A 15 4.91 -15.01 24.90
CA ALA A 15 3.93 -15.32 23.86
C ALA A 15 4.21 -14.57 22.54
N LEU A 16 4.61 -13.29 22.62
CA LEU A 16 4.99 -12.50 21.48
C LEU A 16 6.24 -13.09 20.77
N ILE A 17 7.28 -13.45 21.53
CA ILE A 17 8.49 -14.06 20.95
C ILE A 17 8.15 -15.33 20.18
N ARG A 18 7.34 -16.23 20.78
CA ARG A 18 6.91 -17.47 20.12
C ARG A 18 6.14 -17.21 18.85
N ALA A 19 5.17 -16.31 18.88
CA ALA A 19 4.36 -15.94 17.73
C ALA A 19 5.22 -15.36 16.58
N GLN A 20 6.24 -14.55 16.90
CA GLN A 20 7.14 -13.99 15.86
C GLN A 20 8.13 -15.05 15.33
N SER A 21 8.57 -15.99 16.16
CA SER A 21 9.38 -17.14 15.69
C SER A 21 8.59 -17.99 14.69
N ASP A 22 7.36 -18.38 15.05
CA ASP A 22 6.47 -19.17 14.18
C ASP A 22 6.16 -18.43 12.88
N ARG A 23 5.98 -17.09 12.94
CA ARG A 23 5.78 -16.26 11.75
C ARG A 23 7.04 -16.27 10.86
N SER A 24 8.23 -16.11 11.43
CA SER A 24 9.50 -16.14 10.69
C SER A 24 9.67 -17.47 9.95
N ASP A 25 9.36 -18.58 10.60
CA ASP A 25 9.47 -19.92 9.99
C ASP A 25 8.45 -20.12 8.85
N LYS A 26 7.23 -19.57 8.99
CA LYS A 26 6.24 -19.55 7.89
C LYS A 26 6.73 -18.74 6.69
N ILE A 27 7.38 -17.59 6.92
CA ILE A 27 7.93 -16.77 5.83
C ILE A 27 9.04 -17.54 5.09
N LYS A 28 9.95 -18.21 5.81
CA LYS A 28 11.02 -19.03 5.22
C LYS A 28 10.47 -20.18 4.37
N ALA A 29 9.34 -20.76 4.77
CA ALA A 29 8.71 -21.86 4.06
C ALA A 29 7.93 -21.44 2.81
N GLN A 30 7.76 -20.13 2.58
CA GLN A 30 7.07 -19.62 1.39
C GLN A 30 7.92 -19.85 0.13
N GLY A 31 7.26 -20.32 -0.95
CA GLY A 31 7.84 -20.45 -2.28
C GLY A 31 8.17 -19.10 -2.93
N ASP A 32 8.44 -19.14 -4.23
CA ASP A 32 8.71 -17.97 -5.06
C ASP A 32 7.47 -17.12 -5.31
N PHE A 33 7.68 -15.94 -5.91
CA PHE A 33 6.58 -15.11 -6.38
C PHE A 33 5.74 -15.82 -7.44
N ILE A 34 4.44 -15.51 -7.43
CA ILE A 34 3.53 -16.02 -8.46
C ILE A 34 3.98 -15.51 -9.85
N ASP A 35 4.04 -16.42 -10.80
CA ASP A 35 4.26 -16.08 -12.21
C ASP A 35 2.90 -15.97 -12.91
N PHE A 36 2.45 -14.74 -13.13
CA PHE A 36 1.16 -14.45 -13.77
C PHE A 36 1.06 -14.99 -15.20
N LYS A 37 2.20 -15.16 -15.89
CA LYS A 37 2.23 -15.71 -17.26
C LYS A 37 1.95 -17.20 -17.29
N SER A 38 2.22 -17.90 -16.20
CA SER A 38 1.97 -19.33 -16.07
C SER A 38 0.53 -19.67 -15.68
N LEU A 39 -0.28 -18.68 -15.30
CA LEU A 39 -1.66 -18.89 -14.89
C LEU A 39 -2.59 -19.06 -16.07
N ASP A 40 -3.50 -20.04 -15.98
CA ASP A 40 -4.60 -20.20 -16.96
C ASP A 40 -5.54 -19.00 -16.94
N LYS A 41 -5.82 -18.47 -15.74
CA LYS A 41 -6.71 -17.33 -15.50
C LYS A 41 -6.20 -16.51 -14.31
N ILE A 42 -6.24 -15.19 -14.45
CA ILE A 42 -6.01 -14.23 -13.37
C ILE A 42 -7.36 -13.77 -12.81
N ILE A 43 -7.56 -13.88 -11.50
CA ILE A 43 -8.77 -13.39 -10.82
C ILE A 43 -8.43 -12.07 -10.12
N ILE A 44 -9.12 -11.01 -10.51
CA ILE A 44 -9.01 -9.66 -9.92
C ILE A 44 -10.19 -9.48 -8.96
N GLY A 45 -9.93 -9.47 -7.66
CA GLY A 45 -10.93 -9.15 -6.65
C GLY A 45 -11.21 -7.65 -6.64
N VAL A 46 -12.48 -7.26 -6.67
CA VAL A 46 -12.93 -5.86 -6.59
C VAL A 46 -13.66 -5.66 -5.28
N CYS A 47 -13.04 -4.95 -4.34
CA CYS A 47 -13.55 -4.72 -3.00
C CYS A 47 -13.82 -3.23 -2.77
N GLY A 48 -15.09 -2.82 -2.71
CA GLY A 48 -15.49 -1.42 -2.57
C GLY A 48 -15.07 -0.76 -1.25
N GLY A 49 -15.08 -1.51 -0.15
CA GLY A 49 -14.80 -0.95 1.17
C GLY A 49 -15.92 -0.03 1.67
N ASP A 50 -15.53 1.06 2.32
CA ASP A 50 -16.44 1.99 3.02
C ASP A 50 -16.44 3.41 2.42
N GLY A 51 -17.43 4.19 2.77
CA GLY A 51 -17.50 5.60 2.46
C GLY A 51 -17.55 5.90 0.97
N ILE A 52 -16.59 6.64 0.43
CA ILE A 52 -16.45 6.92 -1.02
C ILE A 52 -15.87 5.72 -1.78
N GLY A 53 -15.36 4.73 -1.06
CA GLY A 53 -14.71 3.55 -1.63
C GLY A 53 -15.51 2.85 -2.72
N PRO A 54 -16.80 2.50 -2.52
CA PRO A 54 -17.62 1.86 -3.56
C PRO A 54 -17.70 2.66 -4.86
N VAL A 55 -17.75 3.99 -4.78
CA VAL A 55 -17.85 4.88 -5.96
C VAL A 55 -16.54 4.85 -6.77
N ILE A 56 -15.40 5.14 -6.12
CA ILE A 56 -14.11 5.21 -6.79
C ILE A 56 -13.61 3.84 -7.27
N THR A 57 -13.90 2.76 -6.51
CA THR A 57 -13.48 1.40 -6.88
C THR A 57 -14.29 0.88 -8.05
N LYS A 58 -15.61 1.10 -8.06
CA LYS A 58 -16.48 0.74 -9.20
C LYS A 58 -16.01 1.43 -10.47
N GLU A 59 -15.69 2.71 -10.40
CA GLU A 59 -15.22 3.48 -11.54
C GLU A 59 -13.86 2.97 -12.05
N SER A 60 -12.92 2.72 -11.15
CA SER A 60 -11.63 2.18 -11.53
C SER A 60 -11.70 0.76 -12.08
N ALA A 61 -12.60 -0.08 -11.55
CA ALA A 61 -12.88 -1.40 -12.12
C ALA A 61 -13.42 -1.29 -13.54
N ARG A 62 -14.35 -0.34 -13.81
CA ARG A 62 -14.90 -0.09 -15.14
C ARG A 62 -13.82 0.30 -16.16
N VAL A 63 -12.86 1.15 -15.75
CA VAL A 63 -11.71 1.51 -16.60
C VAL A 63 -10.80 0.30 -16.85
N LEU A 64 -10.55 -0.51 -15.82
CA LEU A 64 -9.76 -1.76 -15.97
C LEU A 64 -10.46 -2.76 -16.89
N GLU A 65 -11.76 -2.97 -16.75
CA GLU A 65 -12.56 -3.84 -17.62
C GLU A 65 -12.50 -3.39 -19.09
N TYR A 66 -12.57 -2.07 -19.33
CA TYR A 66 -12.39 -1.50 -20.66
C TYR A 66 -11.00 -1.81 -21.25
N LEU A 67 -9.93 -1.61 -20.48
CA LEU A 67 -8.55 -1.88 -20.91
C LEU A 67 -8.28 -3.37 -21.12
N LEU A 68 -8.90 -4.24 -20.34
CA LEU A 68 -8.68 -5.68 -20.32
C LEU A 68 -9.76 -6.47 -21.07
N ASP A 69 -10.63 -5.81 -21.84
CA ASP A 69 -11.78 -6.42 -22.53
C ASP A 69 -11.37 -7.64 -23.39
N ASP A 70 -10.25 -7.53 -24.10
CA ASP A 70 -9.68 -8.64 -24.89
C ASP A 70 -9.34 -9.87 -24.02
N LYS A 71 -8.78 -9.67 -22.84
CA LYS A 71 -8.39 -10.72 -21.90
C LYS A 71 -9.60 -11.32 -21.17
N VAL A 72 -10.57 -10.48 -20.83
CA VAL A 72 -11.85 -10.93 -20.23
C VAL A 72 -12.62 -11.79 -21.21
N LYS A 73 -12.80 -11.34 -22.46
CA LYS A 73 -13.45 -12.13 -23.52
C LYS A 73 -12.73 -13.44 -23.84
N ALA A 74 -11.41 -13.44 -23.74
CA ALA A 74 -10.61 -14.65 -23.91
C ALA A 74 -10.64 -15.59 -22.66
N GLY A 75 -11.32 -15.22 -21.58
CA GLY A 75 -11.38 -15.98 -20.33
C GLY A 75 -10.08 -16.02 -19.53
N LYS A 76 -9.12 -15.15 -19.87
CA LYS A 76 -7.80 -15.06 -19.20
C LYS A 76 -7.82 -14.18 -17.95
N ILE A 77 -8.79 -13.26 -17.86
CA ILE A 77 -9.00 -12.40 -16.69
C ILE A 77 -10.47 -12.48 -16.27
N GLU A 78 -10.69 -12.54 -14.97
CA GLU A 78 -12.01 -12.51 -14.35
C GLU A 78 -12.04 -11.45 -13.25
N PHE A 79 -13.06 -10.60 -13.24
CA PHE A 79 -13.34 -9.68 -12.16
C PHE A 79 -14.33 -10.31 -11.17
N LYS A 80 -13.94 -10.39 -9.90
CA LYS A 80 -14.77 -10.94 -8.83
C LYS A 80 -15.10 -9.86 -7.81
N VAL A 81 -16.38 -9.52 -7.68
CA VAL A 81 -16.85 -8.54 -6.69
C VAL A 81 -16.85 -9.16 -5.29
N ILE A 82 -16.18 -8.48 -4.34
CA ILE A 82 -16.13 -8.84 -2.93
C ILE A 82 -16.88 -7.76 -2.14
N ALA A 83 -18.12 -8.03 -1.78
CA ALA A 83 -19.02 -7.04 -1.16
C ALA A 83 -18.94 -7.00 0.37
N GLY A 84 -18.34 -8.02 1.00
CA GLY A 84 -18.44 -8.25 2.44
C GLY A 84 -17.52 -7.41 3.33
N LEU A 85 -16.53 -6.69 2.79
CA LEU A 85 -15.55 -5.93 3.58
C LEU A 85 -16.07 -4.52 3.89
N THR A 86 -17.18 -4.41 4.61
CA THR A 86 -17.74 -3.14 5.07
C THR A 86 -17.67 -3.03 6.59
N ILE A 87 -17.71 -1.80 7.11
CA ILE A 87 -17.65 -1.59 8.57
C ILE A 87 -18.83 -2.29 9.27
N GLU A 88 -20.03 -2.29 8.67
CA GLU A 88 -21.22 -2.94 9.22
C GLU A 88 -21.02 -4.45 9.37
N ASN A 89 -20.52 -5.13 8.34
CA ASN A 89 -20.28 -6.57 8.35
C ASN A 89 -19.16 -6.93 9.32
N ARG A 90 -18.10 -6.14 9.37
CA ARG A 90 -16.98 -6.30 10.29
C ARG A 90 -17.43 -6.18 11.75
N VAL A 91 -18.24 -5.19 12.05
CA VAL A 91 -18.84 -5.00 13.39
C VAL A 91 -19.76 -6.17 13.74
N LYS A 92 -20.63 -6.59 12.82
CA LYS A 92 -21.52 -7.74 13.02
C LYS A 92 -20.74 -9.03 13.30
N ALA A 93 -19.65 -9.26 12.60
CA ALA A 93 -18.77 -10.42 12.80
C ALA A 93 -17.84 -10.26 14.02
N ASN A 94 -17.72 -9.06 14.58
CA ASN A 94 -16.71 -8.67 15.58
C ASN A 94 -15.28 -9.08 15.16
N LYS A 95 -14.95 -8.85 13.88
CA LYS A 95 -13.67 -9.19 13.28
C LYS A 95 -13.19 -8.06 12.37
N ALA A 96 -11.86 -7.92 12.28
CA ALA A 96 -11.24 -7.01 11.31
C ALA A 96 -11.59 -7.39 9.87
N ILE A 97 -11.68 -8.69 9.58
CA ILE A 97 -12.15 -9.27 8.32
C ILE A 97 -13.05 -10.47 8.67
N PRO A 98 -14.31 -10.53 8.22
CA PRO A 98 -15.12 -11.74 8.33
C PRO A 98 -14.46 -12.94 7.65
N ASP A 99 -14.62 -14.15 8.16
CA ASP A 99 -13.90 -15.35 7.67
C ASP A 99 -14.25 -15.69 6.22
N ASP A 100 -15.51 -15.61 5.86
CA ASP A 100 -16.01 -15.81 4.51
C ASP A 100 -15.40 -14.80 3.52
N VAL A 101 -15.31 -13.53 3.91
CA VAL A 101 -14.66 -12.48 3.12
C VAL A 101 -13.17 -12.74 2.96
N LEU A 102 -12.50 -13.23 4.00
CA LEU A 102 -11.09 -13.59 3.90
C LEU A 102 -10.85 -14.73 2.91
N GLU A 103 -11.72 -15.73 2.88
CA GLU A 103 -11.64 -16.82 1.91
C GLU A 103 -11.95 -16.34 0.48
N GLU A 104 -12.88 -15.41 0.31
CA GLU A 104 -13.11 -14.75 -0.99
C GLU A 104 -11.86 -13.99 -1.48
N LEU A 105 -11.22 -13.21 -0.60
CA LEU A 105 -9.98 -12.49 -0.90
C LEU A 105 -8.85 -13.44 -1.30
N LYS A 106 -8.69 -14.57 -0.58
CA LYS A 106 -7.69 -15.59 -0.88
C LYS A 106 -7.94 -16.35 -2.19
N SER A 107 -9.17 -16.33 -2.71
CA SER A 107 -9.50 -16.91 -4.02
C SER A 107 -9.07 -16.02 -5.18
N CYS A 108 -8.65 -14.79 -4.93
CA CYS A 108 -8.17 -13.84 -5.94
C CYS A 108 -6.63 -13.83 -5.98
N HIS A 109 -6.05 -13.50 -7.13
CA HIS A 109 -4.60 -13.33 -7.28
C HIS A 109 -4.18 -11.90 -6.96
N VAL A 110 -4.97 -10.93 -7.40
CA VAL A 110 -4.79 -9.50 -7.12
C VAL A 110 -6.12 -8.89 -6.68
N ILE A 111 -6.06 -7.83 -5.88
CA ILE A 111 -7.22 -7.19 -5.28
C ILE A 111 -7.15 -5.69 -5.53
N LEU A 112 -8.17 -5.13 -6.17
CA LEU A 112 -8.43 -3.69 -6.23
C LEU A 112 -9.35 -3.34 -5.06
N LYS A 113 -8.85 -2.56 -4.10
CA LYS A 113 -9.54 -2.33 -2.83
C LYS A 113 -9.76 -0.85 -2.54
N GLY A 114 -11.01 -0.47 -2.37
CA GLY A 114 -11.41 0.83 -1.83
C GLY A 114 -11.04 1.01 -0.35
N PRO A 115 -11.01 2.25 0.13
CA PRO A 115 -10.68 2.54 1.52
C PRO A 115 -11.67 1.89 2.50
N THR A 116 -11.17 1.51 3.69
CA THR A 116 -11.97 0.95 4.79
C THR A 116 -11.92 1.86 6.00
N THR A 117 -13.02 1.92 6.74
CA THR A 117 -13.11 2.69 7.98
C THR A 117 -12.47 1.92 9.14
N THR A 118 -11.57 2.59 9.86
CA THR A 118 -11.08 2.09 11.16
C THR A 118 -11.70 2.96 12.25
N PRO A 119 -12.53 2.38 13.13
CA PRO A 119 -13.20 3.13 14.18
C PRO A 119 -12.23 3.83 15.13
N GLN A 120 -12.60 5.03 15.55
CA GLN A 120 -11.85 5.85 16.51
C GLN A 120 -12.71 6.13 17.75
N ALA A 121 -12.09 6.62 18.81
CA ALA A 121 -12.82 7.03 20.00
C ALA A 121 -13.85 8.13 19.65
N GLY A 122 -15.12 7.90 19.98
CA GLY A 122 -16.24 8.78 19.66
C GLY A 122 -17.03 8.42 18.41
N ASP A 123 -16.56 7.48 17.61
CA ASP A 123 -17.35 6.93 16.50
C ASP A 123 -18.52 6.09 16.99
N PRO A 124 -19.61 5.93 16.20
CA PRO A 124 -20.74 5.07 16.54
C PRO A 124 -20.41 3.56 16.52
N TRP A 125 -19.24 3.20 16.06
CA TRP A 125 -18.78 1.84 15.89
C TRP A 125 -17.91 1.37 17.08
N PRO A 126 -17.98 0.10 17.47
CA PRO A 126 -17.05 -0.47 18.45
C PRO A 126 -15.62 -0.44 17.94
N ASN A 127 -14.67 -0.38 18.85
CA ASN A 127 -13.25 -0.45 18.51
C ASN A 127 -12.89 -1.85 17.99
N ILE A 128 -12.71 -1.96 16.68
CA ILE A 128 -12.23 -3.17 16.00
C ILE A 128 -10.92 -2.87 15.26
N GLU A 129 -10.10 -3.89 15.09
CA GLU A 129 -8.81 -3.74 14.38
C GLU A 129 -8.98 -3.25 12.95
N SER A 130 -7.94 -2.58 12.44
CA SER A 130 -7.90 -2.12 11.06
C SER A 130 -7.97 -3.28 10.06
N ALA A 131 -8.93 -3.22 9.12
CA ALA A 131 -9.02 -4.18 8.03
C ALA A 131 -7.76 -4.20 7.18
N ASN A 132 -7.13 -3.03 6.94
CA ASN A 132 -5.89 -2.92 6.16
C ASN A 132 -4.74 -3.70 6.83
N VAL A 133 -4.54 -3.49 8.14
CA VAL A 133 -3.50 -4.20 8.89
C VAL A 133 -3.77 -5.71 8.90
N ALA A 134 -5.04 -6.11 9.12
CA ALA A 134 -5.43 -7.51 9.11
C ALA A 134 -5.21 -8.17 7.73
N MET A 135 -5.57 -7.50 6.63
CA MET A 135 -5.34 -8.00 5.27
C MET A 135 -3.85 -8.15 4.96
N ARG A 136 -3.04 -7.16 5.31
CA ARG A 136 -1.58 -7.20 5.13
C ARG A 136 -0.95 -8.39 5.83
N LYS A 137 -1.40 -8.70 7.05
CA LYS A 137 -0.95 -9.88 7.81
C LYS A 137 -1.50 -11.18 7.23
N ALA A 138 -2.80 -11.27 6.96
CA ALA A 138 -3.46 -12.50 6.52
C ALA A 138 -3.04 -12.97 5.13
N LEU A 139 -2.71 -12.03 4.23
CA LEU A 139 -2.26 -12.28 2.86
C LEU A 139 -0.73 -12.14 2.70
N ASP A 140 -0.01 -11.89 3.80
CA ASP A 140 1.43 -11.61 3.85
C ASP A 140 1.89 -10.57 2.80
N LEU A 141 1.21 -9.44 2.76
CA LEU A 141 1.54 -8.31 1.88
C LEU A 141 2.68 -7.49 2.50
N PHE A 142 3.88 -7.98 2.38
CA PHE A 142 5.04 -7.50 3.13
C PHE A 142 5.62 -6.18 2.65
N ALA A 143 5.36 -5.78 1.41
CA ALA A 143 5.90 -4.55 0.83
C ALA A 143 4.77 -3.60 0.43
N ASN A 144 4.80 -2.38 0.95
CA ASN A 144 3.94 -1.31 0.47
C ASN A 144 4.74 -0.38 -0.44
N LEU A 145 4.32 -0.31 -1.71
CA LEU A 145 4.94 0.51 -2.74
C LEU A 145 4.13 1.78 -2.94
N ARG A 146 4.80 2.92 -2.86
CA ARG A 146 4.20 4.24 -3.09
C ARG A 146 5.10 5.06 -4.02
N PRO A 147 4.77 5.17 -5.32
CA PRO A 147 5.47 6.06 -6.24
C PRO A 147 5.02 7.52 -6.05
N VAL A 148 5.97 8.44 -6.17
CA VAL A 148 5.73 9.90 -6.19
C VAL A 148 6.49 10.49 -7.35
N LYS A 149 5.78 11.13 -8.27
CA LYS A 149 6.35 11.65 -9.52
C LYS A 149 5.93 13.10 -9.77
N VAL A 150 6.90 14.00 -9.76
CA VAL A 150 6.73 15.43 -10.04
C VAL A 150 7.89 15.89 -10.93
N PRO A 151 7.79 15.66 -12.27
CA PRO A 151 8.89 15.86 -13.20
C PRO A 151 9.48 17.28 -13.19
N GLU A 152 8.62 18.30 -13.08
CA GLU A 152 9.02 19.71 -13.02
C GLU A 152 9.87 20.05 -11.79
N GLN A 153 9.75 19.26 -10.73
CA GLN A 153 10.56 19.38 -9.52
C GLN A 153 11.76 18.42 -9.51
N GLY A 154 11.91 17.57 -10.53
CA GLY A 154 12.92 16.52 -10.61
C GLY A 154 12.68 15.37 -9.65
N ILE A 155 11.43 15.19 -9.21
CA ILE A 155 11.00 14.13 -8.30
C ILE A 155 10.53 12.93 -9.13
N ASP A 156 11.13 11.77 -8.83
CA ASP A 156 10.74 10.47 -9.36
C ASP A 156 11.16 9.41 -8.34
N TRP A 157 10.40 9.36 -7.25
CA TRP A 157 10.65 8.51 -6.08
C TRP A 157 9.76 7.28 -6.09
N THR A 158 10.26 6.20 -5.52
CA THR A 158 9.45 5.02 -5.18
C THR A 158 9.83 4.53 -3.80
N PHE A 159 8.88 4.52 -2.90
CA PHE A 159 9.05 4.07 -1.52
C PHE A 159 8.69 2.59 -1.39
N PHE A 160 9.59 1.81 -0.81
CA PHE A 160 9.38 0.43 -0.39
C PHE A 160 9.33 0.40 1.13
N ARG A 161 8.13 0.47 1.66
CA ARG A 161 7.85 0.38 3.08
C ARG A 161 7.65 -1.07 3.46
N GLU A 162 8.42 -1.60 4.41
CA GLU A 162 8.09 -2.86 5.04
C GLU A 162 6.72 -2.72 5.73
N ASN A 163 5.85 -3.71 5.58
CA ASN A 163 4.42 -3.53 5.82
C ASN A 163 3.83 -4.50 6.86
N THR A 164 4.61 -5.47 7.32
CA THR A 164 4.16 -6.55 8.21
C THR A 164 4.97 -6.64 9.51
N GLU A 165 6.03 -5.88 9.65
CA GLU A 165 6.91 -5.82 10.80
C GLU A 165 6.90 -4.45 11.50
N GLY A 166 7.93 -4.15 12.27
CA GLY A 166 8.05 -2.91 13.03
C GLY A 166 7.13 -2.86 14.24
N ALA A 167 6.72 -1.67 14.63
CA ALA A 167 5.77 -1.45 15.73
C ALA A 167 4.36 -2.00 15.39
N TYR A 168 4.01 -2.05 14.10
CA TYR A 168 2.68 -2.51 13.64
C TYR A 168 2.51 -4.04 13.73
N ALA A 169 3.61 -4.80 13.81
CA ALA A 169 3.54 -6.25 13.98
C ALA A 169 2.84 -6.65 15.28
N VAL A 170 3.06 -5.89 16.33
CA VAL A 170 2.53 -6.15 17.67
C VAL A 170 1.05 -5.73 17.77
N GLY A 171 0.67 -4.63 17.13
CA GLY A 171 -0.71 -4.12 17.17
C GLY A 171 -1.18 -3.91 18.59
N SER A 172 -2.29 -4.57 18.97
CA SER A 172 -2.87 -4.51 20.32
C SER A 172 -2.19 -5.43 21.34
N MET A 173 -1.10 -6.12 20.97
CA MET A 173 -0.37 -7.04 21.87
C MET A 173 0.64 -6.34 22.78
N GLY A 174 0.65 -5.02 22.84
CA GLY A 174 1.40 -4.24 23.82
C GLY A 174 0.96 -4.57 25.27
N VAL A 175 1.78 -4.20 26.23
CA VAL A 175 1.57 -4.54 27.63
C VAL A 175 1.34 -3.30 28.47
N ASN A 176 0.13 -3.11 28.99
CA ASN A 176 -0.12 -2.20 30.09
C ASN A 176 0.33 -2.91 31.38
N VAL A 177 1.53 -2.58 31.86
CA VAL A 177 2.11 -3.19 33.06
C VAL A 177 1.42 -2.65 34.31
N THR A 178 1.22 -1.33 34.36
CA THR A 178 0.45 -0.59 35.37
C THR A 178 -0.31 0.54 34.66
N ASP A 179 -1.13 1.28 35.41
CA ASP A 179 -1.80 2.48 34.88
C ASP A 179 -0.80 3.56 34.41
N ASP A 180 0.42 3.55 34.98
CA ASP A 180 1.48 4.52 34.66
C ASP A 180 2.52 4.00 33.65
N LEU A 181 2.49 2.70 33.28
CA LEU A 181 3.53 2.07 32.44
C LEU A 181 2.92 1.17 31.38
N ALA A 182 3.07 1.56 30.14
CA ALA A 182 2.79 0.75 28.97
C ALA A 182 4.07 0.47 28.17
N LEU A 183 4.15 -0.71 27.56
CA LEU A 183 5.26 -1.16 26.72
C LEU A 183 4.75 -1.65 25.38
N ASP A 184 5.35 -1.19 24.28
CA ASP A 184 5.21 -1.76 22.96
C ASP A 184 6.54 -2.32 22.47
N PHE A 185 6.48 -3.18 21.45
CA PHE A 185 7.65 -3.84 20.90
C PHE A 185 7.79 -3.55 19.41
N VAL A 186 9.04 -3.43 18.96
CA VAL A 186 9.38 -3.35 17.53
C VAL A 186 9.97 -4.67 17.10
N VAL A 187 9.44 -5.25 16.03
CA VAL A 187 9.86 -6.54 15.48
C VAL A 187 10.60 -6.33 14.17
N THR A 188 11.78 -6.93 14.02
CA THR A 188 12.55 -6.93 12.78
C THR A 188 13.18 -8.30 12.59
N THR A 189 12.82 -8.99 11.49
CA THR A 189 13.37 -10.30 11.15
C THR A 189 14.35 -10.22 9.98
N SER A 190 15.21 -11.21 9.85
CA SER A 190 16.15 -11.27 8.73
C SER A 190 15.41 -11.46 7.40
N GLU A 191 14.41 -12.31 7.39
CA GLU A 191 13.59 -12.61 6.23
C GLU A 191 12.78 -11.40 5.77
N GLY A 192 12.21 -10.63 6.74
CA GLY A 192 11.49 -9.39 6.45
C GLY A 192 12.39 -8.35 5.79
N CYS A 193 13.61 -8.17 6.31
CA CYS A 193 14.59 -7.24 5.74
C CYS A 193 15.08 -7.69 4.35
N ASP A 194 15.42 -8.97 4.19
CA ASP A 194 15.92 -9.51 2.92
C ASP A 194 14.89 -9.36 1.80
N ARG A 195 13.65 -9.77 2.02
CA ARG A 195 12.61 -9.76 0.99
C ARG A 195 12.21 -8.35 0.55
N ILE A 196 12.14 -7.36 1.46
CA ILE A 196 11.83 -5.98 1.09
C ILE A 196 13.00 -5.33 0.36
N ALA A 197 14.23 -5.60 0.78
CA ALA A 197 15.42 -5.10 0.12
C ALA A 197 15.53 -5.66 -1.30
N ARG A 198 15.45 -6.98 -1.50
CA ARG A 198 15.49 -7.60 -2.83
C ARG A 198 14.42 -7.02 -3.76
N LEU A 199 13.19 -6.90 -3.28
CA LEU A 199 12.10 -6.33 -4.09
C LEU A 199 12.42 -4.89 -4.54
N ALA A 200 12.98 -4.07 -3.66
CA ALA A 200 13.36 -2.69 -3.96
C ALA A 200 14.54 -2.59 -4.93
N TYR A 201 15.58 -3.39 -4.75
CA TYR A 201 16.74 -3.42 -5.65
C TYR A 201 16.36 -3.98 -7.03
N ASP A 202 15.57 -5.06 -7.10
CA ASP A 202 15.06 -5.60 -8.36
C ASP A 202 14.20 -4.58 -9.11
N TYR A 203 13.36 -3.84 -8.39
CA TYR A 203 12.59 -2.73 -8.96
C TYR A 203 13.52 -1.64 -9.49
N ALA A 204 14.51 -1.22 -8.71
CA ALA A 204 15.47 -0.20 -9.11
C ALA A 204 16.21 -0.59 -10.40
N ARG A 205 16.68 -1.85 -10.48
CA ARG A 205 17.37 -2.37 -11.66
C ARG A 205 16.46 -2.43 -12.88
N ARG A 206 15.25 -2.98 -12.76
CA ARG A 206 14.28 -3.09 -13.87
C ARG A 206 13.79 -1.74 -14.39
N ASN A 207 13.77 -0.70 -13.55
CA ASN A 207 13.30 0.64 -13.91
C ASN A 207 14.44 1.64 -14.13
N ASN A 208 15.69 1.17 -14.25
CA ASN A 208 16.88 2.01 -14.43
C ASN A 208 17.03 3.13 -13.37
N LYS A 209 16.63 2.83 -12.13
CA LYS A 209 16.79 3.72 -10.97
C LYS A 209 18.15 3.47 -10.35
N GLY A 210 19.14 4.26 -10.68
CA GLY A 210 20.54 4.05 -10.30
C GLY A 210 20.87 4.23 -8.81
N ARG A 211 19.86 4.43 -7.91
CA ARG A 211 20.09 4.68 -6.48
C ARG A 211 18.99 4.07 -5.61
N VAL A 212 19.42 3.42 -4.54
CA VAL A 212 18.57 2.94 -3.44
C VAL A 212 19.06 3.54 -2.12
N SER A 213 18.19 4.23 -1.41
CA SER A 213 18.46 4.87 -0.12
C SER A 213 17.77 4.08 1.00
N ILE A 214 18.55 3.58 1.95
CA ILE A 214 18.06 2.83 3.12
C ILE A 214 17.83 3.81 4.26
N ILE A 215 16.58 3.94 4.72
CA ILE A 215 16.18 4.95 5.71
C ILE A 215 15.87 4.26 7.03
N THR A 216 16.56 4.67 8.09
CA THR A 216 16.40 4.11 9.44
C THR A 216 16.64 5.16 10.54
N LYS A 217 16.57 4.76 11.80
CA LYS A 217 17.09 5.53 12.95
C LYS A 217 18.15 4.72 13.71
N ALA A 218 18.99 3.99 12.97
CA ALA A 218 19.96 3.03 13.51
C ALA A 218 21.00 3.64 14.49
N ASN A 219 21.23 4.96 14.43
CA ASN A 219 22.09 5.64 15.39
C ASN A 219 21.51 5.66 16.83
N VAL A 220 20.18 5.55 16.96
CA VAL A 220 19.46 5.51 18.26
C VAL A 220 18.85 4.14 18.50
N ILE A 221 18.09 3.61 17.55
CA ILE A 221 17.43 2.29 17.62
C ILE A 221 18.37 1.22 17.08
N LYS A 222 19.38 0.88 17.90
CA LYS A 222 20.54 0.09 17.44
C LYS A 222 20.22 -1.37 17.10
N THR A 223 19.27 -1.99 17.80
CA THR A 223 18.99 -3.42 17.64
C THR A 223 18.13 -3.69 16.40
N THR A 224 16.95 -3.10 16.32
CA THR A 224 15.99 -3.39 15.22
C THR A 224 16.33 -2.63 13.95
N ASP A 225 16.52 -1.31 14.03
CA ASP A 225 16.92 -0.51 12.87
C ASP A 225 18.33 -0.81 12.40
N GLY A 226 19.25 -1.09 13.34
CA GLY A 226 20.61 -1.52 13.00
C GLY A 226 20.61 -2.85 12.25
N LYS A 227 19.77 -3.83 12.66
CA LYS A 227 19.57 -5.08 11.94
C LYS A 227 19.01 -4.83 10.53
N PHE A 228 17.97 -4.00 10.42
CA PHE A 228 17.35 -3.63 9.14
C PHE A 228 18.37 -3.01 8.19
N LEU A 229 19.13 -1.99 8.65
CA LEU A 229 20.16 -1.32 7.87
C LEU A 229 21.22 -2.30 7.36
N ASN A 230 21.78 -3.12 8.25
CA ASN A 230 22.88 -4.02 7.91
C ASN A 230 22.45 -5.08 6.90
N LEU A 231 21.24 -5.64 7.04
CA LEU A 231 20.72 -6.64 6.11
C LEU A 231 20.37 -6.03 4.75
N CYS A 232 19.75 -4.85 4.71
CA CYS A 232 19.48 -4.17 3.44
C CYS A 232 20.79 -3.79 2.71
N LYS A 233 21.83 -3.36 3.42
CA LYS A 233 23.16 -3.11 2.84
C LYS A 233 23.77 -4.37 2.27
N LYS A 234 23.69 -5.49 3.01
CA LYS A 234 24.20 -6.79 2.52
C LYS A 234 23.52 -7.23 1.24
N VAL A 235 22.21 -7.05 1.10
CA VAL A 235 21.51 -7.28 -0.16
C VAL A 235 22.01 -6.33 -1.24
N GLY A 236 22.25 -5.05 -0.93
CA GLY A 236 22.79 -4.07 -1.86
C GLY A 236 24.14 -4.44 -2.47
N GLU A 237 24.98 -5.20 -1.77
CA GLU A 237 26.27 -5.73 -2.29
C GLU A 237 26.09 -6.66 -3.50
N GLU A 238 24.91 -7.28 -3.65
CA GLU A 238 24.55 -8.13 -4.79
C GLU A 238 24.14 -7.31 -6.04
N TYR A 239 24.03 -5.96 -5.90
CA TYR A 239 23.60 -5.03 -6.94
C TYR A 239 24.64 -3.93 -7.17
N PRO A 240 25.87 -4.27 -7.67
CA PRO A 240 26.99 -3.33 -7.79
C PRO A 240 26.72 -2.21 -8.83
N ASP A 241 25.74 -2.37 -9.68
CA ASP A 241 25.26 -1.38 -10.65
C ASP A 241 24.34 -0.29 -10.03
N ILE A 242 23.96 -0.45 -8.76
CA ILE A 242 23.07 0.48 -8.04
C ILE A 242 23.82 1.13 -6.89
N VAL A 243 23.78 2.46 -6.82
CA VAL A 243 24.33 3.20 -5.69
C VAL A 243 23.46 2.96 -4.45
N THR A 244 24.05 2.37 -3.41
CA THR A 244 23.40 2.21 -2.10
C THR A 244 23.90 3.27 -1.14
N ASP A 245 22.99 4.04 -0.55
CA ASP A 245 23.30 4.97 0.53
C ASP A 245 22.36 4.78 1.73
N GLU A 246 22.75 5.37 2.86
CA GLU A 246 22.01 5.26 4.12
C GLU A 246 21.72 6.65 4.69
N TRP A 247 20.51 6.81 5.22
CA TRP A 247 20.05 8.07 5.80
C TRP A 247 19.26 7.82 7.09
N TYR A 248 19.34 8.75 8.02
CA TYR A 248 18.44 8.74 9.18
C TYR A 248 17.13 9.42 8.81
N ILE A 249 16.02 8.91 9.33
CA ILE A 249 14.66 9.36 8.97
C ILE A 249 14.46 10.87 9.18
N ASP A 250 14.96 11.43 10.28
CA ASP A 250 14.82 12.86 10.60
C ASP A 250 15.51 13.77 9.58
N ILE A 251 16.72 13.43 9.16
CA ILE A 251 17.39 14.21 8.12
C ILE A 251 16.81 13.93 6.71
N THR A 252 16.26 12.73 6.48
CA THR A 252 15.62 12.42 5.20
C THR A 252 14.41 13.30 4.97
N THR A 253 13.50 13.47 5.96
CA THR A 253 12.34 14.38 5.85
C THR A 253 12.78 15.79 5.46
N ALA A 254 13.81 16.33 6.11
CA ALA A 254 14.37 17.63 5.77
C ALA A 254 14.96 17.68 4.34
N LYS A 255 15.51 16.55 3.83
CA LYS A 255 16.13 16.49 2.51
C LYS A 255 15.15 16.25 1.38
N LEU A 256 13.95 15.78 1.64
CA LEU A 256 12.88 15.77 0.63
C LEU A 256 12.48 17.20 0.24
N ILE A 257 12.55 18.16 1.15
CA ILE A 257 12.23 19.58 0.88
C ILE A 257 13.40 20.29 0.19
N ASP A 258 14.64 19.85 0.39
CA ASP A 258 15.85 20.43 -0.22
C ASP A 258 15.86 20.22 -1.75
N GLU A 259 15.66 21.27 -2.52
CA GLU A 259 15.51 21.22 -4.00
C GLU A 259 16.67 20.59 -4.76
N LYS A 260 17.88 20.65 -4.20
CA LYS A 260 19.05 20.00 -4.80
C LYS A 260 19.07 18.53 -4.44
N ARG A 261 18.96 18.21 -3.16
CA ARG A 261 19.15 16.86 -2.66
C ARG A 261 17.98 15.92 -3.01
N ARG A 262 16.74 16.42 -3.04
CA ARG A 262 15.56 15.62 -3.40
C ARG A 262 15.64 14.96 -4.78
N ARG A 263 16.41 15.55 -5.72
CA ARG A 263 16.61 15.02 -7.08
C ARG A 263 17.51 13.80 -7.12
N ASP A 264 18.38 13.63 -6.12
CA ASP A 264 19.30 12.50 -6.04
C ASP A 264 18.60 11.22 -5.60
N PHE A 265 17.54 11.32 -4.81
CA PHE A 265 16.75 10.19 -4.35
C PHE A 265 15.97 9.54 -5.49
N LYS A 266 15.89 8.20 -5.47
CA LYS A 266 15.15 7.40 -6.48
C LYS A 266 14.28 6.34 -5.81
N VAL A 267 14.88 5.37 -5.16
CA VAL A 267 14.18 4.30 -4.46
C VAL A 267 14.54 4.35 -2.98
N PHE A 268 13.53 4.21 -2.12
CA PHE A 268 13.70 4.21 -0.68
C PHE A 268 13.31 2.85 -0.10
N ILE A 269 14.08 2.35 0.85
CA ILE A 269 13.71 1.20 1.67
C ILE A 269 13.55 1.66 3.12
N LEU A 270 12.40 1.38 3.74
CA LEU A 270 12.09 1.88 5.07
C LEU A 270 11.40 0.82 5.94
N PRO A 271 11.68 0.81 7.26
CA PRO A 271 10.80 0.18 8.24
C PRO A 271 9.37 0.74 8.19
N ASN A 272 8.43 -0.04 8.68
CA ASN A 272 7.00 0.20 8.58
C ASN A 272 6.56 1.61 8.99
N LEU A 273 6.84 2.01 10.22
CA LEU A 273 6.39 3.29 10.78
C LEU A 273 6.96 4.50 10.02
N TYR A 274 8.25 4.47 9.70
CA TYR A 274 8.88 5.58 8.97
C TYR A 274 8.34 5.70 7.56
N GLY A 275 8.12 4.55 6.90
CA GLY A 275 7.51 4.51 5.58
C GLY A 275 6.07 5.06 5.58
N ASP A 276 5.30 4.83 6.64
CA ASP A 276 3.94 5.37 6.77
C ASP A 276 3.96 6.90 6.80
N ILE A 277 4.80 7.46 7.66
CA ILE A 277 4.84 8.91 7.89
C ILE A 277 5.41 9.65 6.68
N ILE A 278 6.58 9.24 6.19
CA ILE A 278 7.30 10.01 5.15
C ILE A 278 6.61 9.93 3.78
N THR A 279 5.85 8.85 3.50
CA THR A 279 5.16 8.74 2.22
C THR A 279 3.92 9.63 2.12
N ASP A 280 3.29 9.98 3.24
CA ASP A 280 2.21 10.97 3.26
C ASP A 280 2.76 12.38 3.04
N GLU A 281 3.91 12.72 3.66
CA GLU A 281 4.64 13.95 3.34
C GLU A 281 5.03 14.00 1.86
N ALA A 282 5.59 12.91 1.34
CA ALA A 282 6.02 12.83 -0.05
C ALA A 282 4.86 12.98 -1.04
N ALA A 283 3.66 12.51 -0.71
CA ALA A 283 2.47 12.67 -1.55
C ALA A 283 2.06 14.14 -1.74
N GLU A 284 2.35 15.01 -0.77
CA GLU A 284 2.04 16.45 -0.87
C GLU A 284 2.77 17.14 -2.03
N PHE A 285 3.96 16.64 -2.45
CA PHE A 285 4.68 17.19 -3.60
C PHE A 285 3.92 17.01 -4.91
N GLN A 286 3.10 15.98 -5.04
CA GLN A 286 2.30 15.72 -6.25
C GLN A 286 0.83 16.14 -6.14
N GLY A 287 0.45 16.86 -5.08
CA GLY A 287 -0.91 17.40 -4.88
C GLY A 287 -1.73 16.66 -3.81
N GLY A 288 -1.06 15.91 -2.94
CA GLY A 288 -1.66 15.23 -1.80
C GLY A 288 -2.05 13.77 -2.07
N VAL A 289 -2.52 13.12 -1.02
CA VAL A 289 -2.87 11.67 -1.02
C VAL A 289 -3.97 11.28 -2.02
N GLY A 290 -4.76 12.23 -2.50
CA GLY A 290 -5.79 11.98 -3.53
C GLY A 290 -5.24 11.63 -4.91
N THR A 291 -3.97 11.92 -5.18
CA THR A 291 -3.34 11.76 -6.51
C THR A 291 -2.44 10.54 -6.63
N ALA A 292 -2.14 9.86 -5.54
CA ALA A 292 -1.21 8.74 -5.47
C ALA A 292 -1.92 7.40 -5.29
N GLY A 293 -1.47 6.39 -6.03
CA GLY A 293 -1.85 4.98 -5.83
C GLY A 293 -0.86 4.26 -4.93
N SER A 294 -1.29 3.16 -4.34
CA SER A 294 -0.49 2.31 -3.48
C SER A 294 -0.65 0.84 -3.86
N ALA A 295 0.45 0.09 -3.83
CA ALA A 295 0.43 -1.35 -3.97
C ALA A 295 0.95 -2.02 -2.69
N ASN A 296 0.27 -3.05 -2.22
CA ASN A 296 0.73 -3.91 -1.15
C ASN A 296 1.06 -5.28 -1.75
N ILE A 297 2.31 -5.66 -1.73
CA ILE A 297 2.84 -6.81 -2.47
C ILE A 297 3.25 -7.92 -1.51
N GLY A 298 2.77 -9.12 -1.79
CA GLY A 298 3.21 -10.37 -1.22
C GLY A 298 3.67 -11.35 -2.31
N LYS A 299 4.13 -12.53 -1.93
CA LYS A 299 4.57 -13.54 -2.90
C LYS A 299 3.41 -14.16 -3.69
N ARG A 300 2.25 -14.33 -3.06
CA ARG A 300 1.06 -14.97 -3.66
C ARG A 300 -0.07 -14.00 -3.98
N TYR A 301 -0.15 -12.92 -3.26
CA TYR A 301 -1.23 -11.93 -3.34
C TYR A 301 -0.67 -10.54 -3.52
N ALA A 302 -1.42 -9.69 -4.18
CA ALA A 302 -1.16 -8.26 -4.20
C ALA A 302 -2.47 -7.48 -4.06
N MET A 303 -2.41 -6.33 -3.39
CA MET A 303 -3.55 -5.47 -3.16
C MET A 303 -3.21 -4.05 -3.58
N PHE A 304 -4.06 -3.46 -4.39
CA PHE A 304 -3.91 -2.13 -4.96
C PHE A 304 -5.02 -1.23 -4.41
N GLU A 305 -4.64 -0.10 -3.85
CA GLU A 305 -5.57 0.76 -3.13
C GLU A 305 -5.22 2.24 -3.27
N ALA A 306 -6.22 3.10 -3.04
CA ALA A 306 -5.99 4.53 -2.84
C ALA A 306 -5.25 4.76 -1.51
N ILE A 307 -4.40 5.78 -1.45
CA ILE A 307 -3.66 6.13 -0.22
C ILE A 307 -4.60 6.76 0.81
N HIS A 308 -5.61 7.54 0.35
CA HIS A 308 -6.56 8.24 1.23
C HIS A 308 -7.57 7.30 1.93
N GLY A 309 -8.19 7.78 3.00
CA GLY A 309 -9.22 7.08 3.75
C GLY A 309 -10.62 7.12 3.11
N SER A 310 -11.63 6.60 3.82
CA SER A 310 -13.01 6.42 3.36
C SER A 310 -13.83 7.71 3.23
N ALA A 311 -13.30 8.86 3.64
CA ALA A 311 -13.94 10.19 3.58
C ALA A 311 -15.42 10.20 4.04
N PRO A 312 -15.74 9.77 5.26
CA PRO A 312 -17.14 9.64 5.73
C PRO A 312 -17.90 10.96 5.73
N ARG A 313 -17.18 12.08 5.80
CA ARG A 313 -17.79 13.41 5.70
C ARG A 313 -18.44 13.64 4.32
N MET A 314 -17.75 13.26 3.23
CA MET A 314 -18.31 13.40 1.86
C MET A 314 -19.63 12.63 1.71
N VAL A 315 -19.69 11.42 2.30
CA VAL A 315 -20.91 10.60 2.26
C VAL A 315 -22.05 11.28 3.04
N ARG A 316 -21.79 11.75 4.26
CA ARG A 316 -22.79 12.45 5.07
C ARG A 316 -23.31 13.74 4.41
N GLU A 317 -22.48 14.40 3.62
CA GLU A 317 -22.84 15.62 2.88
C GLU A 317 -23.47 15.32 1.50
N GLY A 318 -23.73 14.04 1.16
CA GLY A 318 -24.33 13.64 -0.12
C GLY A 318 -23.44 13.89 -1.34
N ARG A 319 -22.12 13.94 -1.18
CA ARG A 319 -21.14 14.31 -2.22
C ARG A 319 -20.28 13.15 -2.72
N ALA A 320 -20.61 11.92 -2.35
CA ALA A 320 -19.80 10.75 -2.71
C ALA A 320 -19.57 10.60 -4.22
N GLN A 321 -20.57 10.97 -5.04
CA GLN A 321 -20.47 10.91 -6.52
C GLN A 321 -19.41 11.84 -7.10
N TYR A 322 -18.98 12.87 -6.36
CA TYR A 322 -17.93 13.82 -6.76
C TYR A 322 -16.55 13.42 -6.21
N ALA A 323 -16.40 12.20 -5.66
CA ALA A 323 -15.13 11.72 -5.16
C ALA A 323 -14.10 11.60 -6.31
N ASP A 324 -12.86 11.98 -6.02
CA ASP A 324 -11.75 11.89 -6.96
C ASP A 324 -11.32 10.42 -7.17
N PRO A 325 -11.41 9.85 -8.39
CA PRO A 325 -10.95 8.49 -8.66
C PRO A 325 -9.45 8.39 -8.93
N CYS A 326 -8.70 9.48 -9.04
CA CYS A 326 -7.33 9.50 -9.55
C CYS A 326 -6.39 8.58 -8.75
N SER A 327 -6.48 8.59 -7.41
CA SER A 327 -5.68 7.72 -6.56
C SER A 327 -5.94 6.23 -6.86
N MET A 328 -7.20 5.84 -7.02
CA MET A 328 -7.57 4.46 -7.33
C MET A 328 -7.20 4.08 -8.77
N LEU A 329 -7.31 5.01 -9.72
CA LEU A 329 -6.86 4.80 -11.11
C LEU A 329 -5.34 4.65 -11.20
N ARG A 330 -4.57 5.41 -10.42
CA ARG A 330 -3.11 5.21 -10.28
C ARG A 330 -2.78 3.84 -9.66
N ALA A 331 -3.56 3.39 -8.68
CA ALA A 331 -3.43 2.03 -8.15
C ALA A 331 -3.75 0.97 -9.24
N SER A 332 -4.70 1.24 -10.15
CA SER A 332 -5.00 0.39 -11.30
C SER A 332 -3.85 0.31 -12.32
N VAL A 333 -3.10 1.40 -12.54
CA VAL A 333 -1.85 1.37 -13.33
C VAL A 333 -0.86 0.39 -12.72
N MET A 334 -0.68 0.46 -11.39
CA MET A 334 0.23 -0.46 -10.68
C MET A 334 -0.24 -1.91 -10.76
N LEU A 335 -1.55 -2.15 -10.70
CA LEU A 335 -2.16 -3.48 -10.87
C LEU A 335 -1.87 -4.05 -12.25
N LEU A 336 -2.09 -3.28 -13.33
CA LEU A 336 -1.81 -3.69 -14.71
C LEU A 336 -0.33 -4.07 -14.89
N SER A 337 0.57 -3.22 -14.42
CA SER A 337 2.01 -3.51 -14.46
C SER A 337 2.36 -4.78 -13.68
N HIS A 338 1.75 -5.00 -12.52
CA HIS A 338 2.01 -6.16 -11.67
C HIS A 338 1.59 -7.49 -12.31
N ILE A 339 0.47 -7.53 -13.02
CA ILE A 339 0.00 -8.73 -13.72
C ILE A 339 0.65 -8.93 -15.10
N GLY A 340 1.59 -8.07 -15.50
CA GLY A 340 2.35 -8.16 -16.74
C GLY A 340 1.71 -7.48 -17.96
N GLU A 341 0.67 -6.67 -17.78
CA GLU A 341 0.01 -5.89 -18.82
C GLU A 341 0.62 -4.47 -18.93
N GLN A 342 1.97 -4.41 -19.12
CA GLN A 342 2.75 -3.16 -19.05
C GLN A 342 2.29 -2.12 -20.08
N GLU A 343 2.00 -2.53 -21.31
CA GLU A 343 1.54 -1.61 -22.36
C GLU A 343 0.24 -0.91 -21.98
N LYS A 344 -0.68 -1.64 -21.34
CA LYS A 344 -1.95 -1.09 -20.86
C LYS A 344 -1.76 -0.20 -19.62
N ALA A 345 -0.78 -0.53 -18.78
CA ALA A 345 -0.38 0.30 -17.64
C ALA A 345 0.16 1.65 -18.11
N ASP A 346 1.10 1.64 -19.07
CA ASP A 346 1.71 2.85 -19.62
C ASP A 346 0.66 3.72 -20.33
N LEU A 347 -0.27 3.08 -21.05
CA LEU A 347 -1.38 3.75 -21.72
C LEU A 347 -2.32 4.44 -20.74
N LEU A 348 -2.71 3.77 -19.65
CA LEU A 348 -3.55 4.35 -18.60
C LEU A 348 -2.81 5.48 -17.88
N GLU A 349 -1.54 5.29 -17.54
CA GLU A 349 -0.72 6.32 -16.90
C GLU A 349 -0.66 7.58 -17.77
N ARG A 350 -0.39 7.42 -19.07
CA ARG A 350 -0.33 8.54 -20.02
C ARG A 350 -1.69 9.24 -20.15
N ALA A 351 -2.79 8.50 -20.22
CA ALA A 351 -4.13 9.08 -20.28
C ALA A 351 -4.45 9.90 -19.01
N LEU A 352 -4.07 9.40 -17.83
CA LEU A 352 -4.24 10.13 -16.57
C LEU A 352 -3.40 11.43 -16.56
N ASP A 353 -2.16 11.39 -17.02
CA ASP A 353 -1.31 12.58 -17.10
C ASP A 353 -1.94 13.65 -18.02
N ILE A 354 -2.46 13.26 -19.18
CA ILE A 354 -3.20 14.16 -20.07
C ILE A 354 -4.41 14.76 -19.38
N CYS A 355 -5.25 13.91 -18.78
CA CYS A 355 -6.50 14.37 -18.14
C CYS A 355 -6.25 15.29 -16.96
N MET A 356 -5.24 14.98 -16.12
CA MET A 356 -4.98 15.69 -14.86
C MET A 356 -4.11 16.94 -15.04
N TYR A 357 -3.13 16.90 -15.93
CA TYR A 357 -2.07 17.90 -15.96
C TYR A 357 -2.00 18.70 -17.27
N GLU A 358 -2.35 18.10 -18.41
CA GLU A 358 -2.20 18.74 -19.74
C GLU A 358 -3.52 19.38 -20.21
N ASP A 359 -4.51 18.56 -20.60
CA ASP A 359 -5.79 19.03 -21.16
C ASP A 359 -6.73 19.65 -20.12
N LYS A 360 -6.82 19.05 -18.96
CA LYS A 360 -7.63 19.52 -17.81
C LYS A 360 -9.07 19.92 -18.19
N LYS A 361 -9.71 19.19 -19.11
CA LYS A 361 -11.07 19.49 -19.58
C LYS A 361 -12.12 19.43 -18.48
N LEU A 362 -11.94 18.50 -17.53
CA LEU A 362 -12.79 18.32 -16.38
C LEU A 362 -12.05 18.71 -15.11
N LYS A 363 -12.74 19.41 -14.21
CA LYS A 363 -12.21 19.83 -12.92
C LYS A 363 -12.77 18.96 -11.83
N ILE A 364 -11.91 18.30 -11.07
CA ILE A 364 -12.28 17.55 -9.87
C ILE A 364 -12.23 18.47 -8.68
N THR A 365 -13.36 18.71 -8.02
CA THR A 365 -13.45 19.61 -6.84
C THR A 365 -13.95 18.90 -5.59
N GLY A 366 -14.47 17.68 -5.74
CA GLY A 366 -15.17 16.96 -4.67
C GLY A 366 -16.53 17.55 -4.33
N ARG A 367 -17.08 18.43 -5.21
CA ARG A 367 -18.34 19.20 -5.05
C ARG A 367 -19.10 19.31 -6.37
N GLU A 368 -20.31 19.84 -6.30
CA GLU A 368 -21.21 20.05 -7.45
C GLU A 368 -20.68 21.02 -8.52
N ASP A 369 -19.69 21.83 -8.19
CA ASP A 369 -19.01 22.73 -9.13
C ASP A 369 -17.92 22.04 -9.95
N GLY A 370 -17.71 20.73 -9.75
CA GLY A 370 -16.79 19.89 -10.49
C GLY A 370 -17.47 18.68 -11.15
N CYS A 371 -16.68 17.88 -11.86
CA CYS A 371 -17.18 16.66 -12.46
C CYS A 371 -17.44 15.55 -11.42
N THR A 372 -18.33 14.64 -11.75
CA THR A 372 -18.52 13.41 -11.00
C THR A 372 -17.38 12.42 -11.25
N CYS A 373 -17.23 11.45 -10.36
CA CYS A 373 -16.31 10.33 -10.49
C CYS A 373 -16.49 9.59 -11.84
N SER A 374 -17.74 9.36 -12.24
CA SER A 374 -18.08 8.66 -13.50
C SER A 374 -17.73 9.48 -14.74
N GLU A 375 -18.03 10.78 -14.76
CA GLU A 375 -17.67 11.67 -15.87
C GLU A 375 -16.15 11.74 -16.05
N PHE A 376 -15.39 11.73 -14.95
CA PHE A 376 -13.93 11.69 -15.06
C PHE A 376 -13.42 10.35 -15.63
N GLY A 377 -14.03 9.22 -15.23
CA GLY A 377 -13.69 7.92 -15.81
C GLY A 377 -14.02 7.82 -17.29
N ASP A 378 -15.15 8.40 -17.74
CA ASP A 378 -15.49 8.51 -19.16
C ASP A 378 -14.44 9.31 -19.92
N TYR A 379 -13.98 10.43 -19.36
CA TYR A 379 -12.93 11.25 -19.93
C TYR A 379 -11.60 10.50 -20.04
N VAL A 380 -11.23 9.73 -19.04
CA VAL A 380 -10.03 8.88 -19.07
C VAL A 380 -10.15 7.82 -20.18
N MET A 381 -11.28 7.11 -20.28
CA MET A 381 -11.46 6.08 -21.31
C MET A 381 -11.50 6.67 -22.74
N GLU A 382 -12.10 7.84 -22.91
CA GLU A 382 -12.06 8.58 -24.20
C GLU A 382 -10.62 8.96 -24.57
N THR A 383 -9.82 9.40 -23.58
CA THR A 383 -8.41 9.76 -23.78
C THR A 383 -7.59 8.52 -24.13
N VAL A 384 -7.78 7.40 -23.41
CA VAL A 384 -7.15 6.10 -23.73
C VAL A 384 -7.42 5.74 -25.19
N ARG A 385 -8.69 5.79 -25.64
CA ARG A 385 -9.04 5.48 -27.03
C ARG A 385 -8.29 6.37 -28.03
N LYS A 386 -8.22 7.68 -27.76
CA LYS A 386 -7.56 8.65 -28.69
C LYS A 386 -6.06 8.45 -28.81
N ILE A 387 -5.39 8.03 -27.75
CA ILE A 387 -3.93 7.82 -27.78
C ILE A 387 -3.55 6.39 -28.17
N SER A 388 -4.52 5.48 -28.32
CA SER A 388 -4.33 4.10 -28.81
C SER A 388 -4.46 4.01 -30.34
N GLU A 389 -5.08 5.01 -30.97
CA GLU A 389 -5.20 5.19 -32.43
C GLU A 389 -3.92 5.80 -33.01
#